data_d184a2ebd33f4dbf9d24fc8508c52dac
#
_entry.id   d184a2ebd33f4dbf9d24fc8508c52dac
#
_cell.length_a   1.000
_cell.length_b   1.000
_cell.length_c   1.000
_cell.angle_alpha   90.00
_cell.angle_beta   90.00
_cell.angle_gamma   90.00
#
_symmetry.space_group_name_H-M   'P 1'
#
loop_
_entity.id
_entity.type
_entity.pdbx_description
1 polymer ?
#
loop_
_entity_poly.entity_id
_entity_poly.type
_entity_poly.pdbx_seq_one_letter_code
_entity_poly.pdbx_strand_id
1 'polypeptide(L)'
;MNFRGATEAYAIVHSMPFAKLSHQVVKLSIHMPNQQPIVYRAFQLVSKAQQIQQGELPETQCSAYWKQWQNEWKHDPKLKDMLFEKVPEHFIWAKDKWNKRKYNLTKRPPIGRIVPVPPSDPERFALYSLMRHFPGDPDHLKMVNGLLCTSFTEAAIMHGLLEDDKIWDKTLAEAALSRWPDQMRWLFMSILVYGRPSNAVELWNKYKDQMYFPQGITTPAQRQAAELEALADIDWRLHSCFNLSCAF
;
A
#
# COMPACT_ATOMS: atom_id res chain seq x y z
N MET A 1 -20.57 11.50 1.49
CA MET A 1 -21.25 10.18 1.63
C MET A 1 -20.28 9.22 2.29
N ASN A 2 -20.64 8.65 3.43
CA ASN A 2 -19.83 7.59 4.03
C ASN A 2 -20.01 6.32 3.19
N PHE A 3 -18.93 5.82 2.64
CA PHE A 3 -18.93 4.56 1.91
C PHE A 3 -19.28 3.43 2.91
N ARG A 4 -20.44 2.85 2.77
CA ARG A 4 -20.88 1.67 3.50
C ARG A 4 -20.58 0.44 2.66
N GLY A 5 -20.40 -0.71 3.29
CA GLY A 5 -20.16 -1.96 2.56
C GLY A 5 -21.36 -2.32 1.66
N ALA A 6 -21.14 -3.19 0.66
CA ALA A 6 -22.19 -3.58 -0.30
C ALA A 6 -23.45 -4.12 0.40
N THR A 7 -23.31 -4.88 1.47
CA THR A 7 -24.41 -5.42 2.29
C THR A 7 -25.20 -4.31 3.00
N GLU A 8 -24.53 -3.27 3.49
CA GLU A 8 -25.23 -2.12 4.10
C GLU A 8 -25.95 -1.27 3.04
N ALA A 9 -25.32 -1.06 1.88
CA ALA A 9 -25.94 -0.35 0.76
C ALA A 9 -27.22 -1.08 0.28
N TYR A 10 -27.15 -2.40 0.12
CA TYR A 10 -28.29 -3.23 -0.23
C TYR A 10 -29.44 -3.12 0.78
N ALA A 11 -29.12 -3.22 2.07
CA ALA A 11 -30.14 -3.11 3.11
C ALA A 11 -30.81 -1.72 3.17
N ILE A 12 -30.05 -0.63 2.88
CA ILE A 12 -30.63 0.73 2.78
C ILE A 12 -31.58 0.82 1.60
N VAL A 13 -31.17 0.35 0.42
CA VAL A 13 -32.00 0.40 -0.81
C VAL A 13 -33.32 -0.35 -0.61
N HIS A 14 -33.27 -1.49 0.10
CA HIS A 14 -34.46 -2.30 0.37
C HIS A 14 -35.19 -1.96 1.67
N SER A 15 -34.84 -0.81 2.31
CA SER A 15 -35.47 -0.36 3.57
C SER A 15 -35.49 -1.43 4.66
N MET A 16 -34.46 -2.29 4.67
CA MET A 16 -34.34 -3.33 5.70
C MET A 16 -33.94 -2.72 7.05
N PRO A 17 -34.52 -3.16 8.17
CA PRO A 17 -34.14 -2.67 9.48
C PRO A 17 -32.68 -3.06 9.78
N PHE A 18 -31.81 -2.05 9.96
CA PHE A 18 -30.45 -2.31 10.41
C PHE A 18 -30.45 -2.79 11.86
N ALA A 19 -29.83 -3.94 12.08
CA ALA A 19 -29.38 -4.29 13.39
C ALA A 19 -28.41 -3.20 13.90
N LYS A 20 -28.50 -2.84 15.19
CA LYS A 20 -27.56 -1.89 15.82
C LYS A 20 -26.14 -2.37 15.55
N LEU A 21 -25.27 -1.45 15.09
CA LEU A 21 -23.86 -1.77 14.88
C LEU A 21 -23.29 -2.40 16.17
N SER A 22 -22.67 -3.55 16.04
CA SER A 22 -22.06 -4.24 17.18
C SER A 22 -20.94 -3.41 17.81
N HIS A 23 -20.16 -2.71 16.98
CA HIS A 23 -19.03 -1.90 17.40
C HIS A 23 -18.95 -0.62 16.56
N GLN A 24 -18.42 0.44 17.16
CA GLN A 24 -18.04 1.65 16.44
C GLN A 24 -16.75 1.39 15.68
N VAL A 25 -16.70 1.68 14.38
CA VAL A 25 -15.49 1.57 13.57
C VAL A 25 -14.86 2.94 13.43
N VAL A 26 -13.58 3.05 13.85
CA VAL A 26 -12.75 4.23 13.66
C VAL A 26 -11.85 3.99 12.45
N LYS A 27 -12.03 4.78 11.39
CA LYS A 27 -11.17 4.72 10.20
C LYS A 27 -9.85 5.40 10.51
N LEU A 28 -8.75 4.71 10.23
CA LEU A 28 -7.37 5.16 10.44
C LEU A 28 -6.69 5.29 9.09
N SER A 29 -6.37 6.51 8.68
CA SER A 29 -5.66 6.78 7.43
C SER A 29 -4.16 6.78 7.66
N ILE A 30 -3.41 6.19 6.73
CA ILE A 30 -1.94 6.19 6.71
C ILE A 30 -1.45 7.13 5.60
N HIS A 31 -0.40 7.84 5.89
CA HIS A 31 0.35 8.68 4.95
C HIS A 31 1.85 8.48 5.17
N MET A 32 2.65 8.84 4.19
CA MET A 32 4.10 8.85 4.34
C MET A 32 4.55 9.92 5.35
N PRO A 33 5.68 9.75 6.03
CA PRO A 33 6.24 10.78 6.90
C PRO A 33 6.34 12.12 6.18
N ASN A 34 5.88 13.19 6.83
CA ASN A 34 5.82 14.56 6.29
C ASN A 34 4.92 14.77 5.05
N GLN A 35 4.07 13.80 4.70
CA GLN A 35 3.11 13.90 3.61
C GLN A 35 1.66 13.81 4.12
N GLN A 36 1.35 14.55 5.20
CA GLN A 36 0.02 14.59 5.75
C GLN A 36 -0.98 15.23 4.78
N PRO A 37 -2.18 14.67 4.63
CA PRO A 37 -3.25 15.28 3.87
C PRO A 37 -3.71 16.57 4.57
N ILE A 38 -3.66 17.69 3.88
CA ILE A 38 -4.09 18.98 4.40
C ILE A 38 -5.48 19.29 3.87
N VAL A 39 -6.43 19.36 4.78
CA VAL A 39 -7.80 19.76 4.46
C VAL A 39 -7.98 21.24 4.75
N TYR A 40 -8.37 22.03 3.74
CA TYR A 40 -8.62 23.46 3.86
C TYR A 40 -9.85 23.88 3.08
N ARG A 41 -10.46 24.97 3.51
CA ARG A 41 -11.48 25.66 2.74
C ARG A 41 -10.83 26.71 1.85
N ALA A 42 -11.44 27.06 0.71
CA ALA A 42 -10.84 27.97 -0.28
C ALA A 42 -10.29 29.28 0.34
N PHE A 43 -10.99 29.86 1.32
CA PHE A 43 -10.56 31.10 2.00
C PHE A 43 -9.35 30.91 2.96
N GLN A 44 -8.99 29.67 3.28
CA GLN A 44 -7.86 29.33 4.18
C GLN A 44 -6.57 28.99 3.40
N LEU A 45 -6.59 29.02 2.08
CA LEU A 45 -5.50 28.56 1.23
C LEU A 45 -4.18 29.30 1.55
N VAL A 46 -4.22 30.63 1.63
CA VAL A 46 -3.02 31.46 1.85
C VAL A 46 -2.44 31.22 3.25
N SER A 47 -3.28 31.23 4.28
CA SER A 47 -2.84 31.02 5.67
C SER A 47 -2.26 29.62 5.88
N LYS A 48 -2.87 28.60 5.25
CA LYS A 48 -2.37 27.22 5.30
C LYS A 48 -1.06 27.04 4.53
N ALA A 49 -0.92 27.68 3.38
CA ALA A 49 0.34 27.69 2.62
C ALA A 49 1.49 28.31 3.43
N GLN A 50 1.23 29.40 4.15
CA GLN A 50 2.22 30.02 5.03
C GLN A 50 2.62 29.10 6.20
N GLN A 51 1.66 28.42 6.85
CA GLN A 51 1.92 27.45 7.91
C GLN A 51 2.80 26.28 7.40
N ILE A 52 2.52 25.78 6.21
CA ILE A 52 3.32 24.71 5.58
C ILE A 52 4.76 25.18 5.32
N GLN A 53 4.93 26.41 4.81
CA GLN A 53 6.27 27.00 4.58
C GLN A 53 7.06 27.18 5.89
N GLN A 54 6.36 27.38 7.00
CA GLN A 54 6.96 27.44 8.35
C GLN A 54 7.22 26.06 8.97
N GLY A 55 6.91 24.98 8.25
CA GLY A 55 7.07 23.60 8.75
C GLY A 55 5.96 23.13 9.72
N GLU A 56 4.89 23.90 9.87
CA GLU A 56 3.75 23.55 10.71
C GLU A 56 2.76 22.65 9.95
N LEU A 57 3.03 21.36 9.96
CA LEU A 57 2.11 20.37 9.38
C LEU A 57 1.03 20.01 10.41
N PRO A 58 -0.24 19.87 9.99
CA PRO A 58 -1.32 19.46 10.87
C PRO A 58 -1.07 18.05 11.42
N GLU A 59 -1.36 17.85 12.70
CA GLU A 59 -1.32 16.51 13.28
C GLU A 59 -2.46 15.66 12.74
N THR A 60 -2.12 14.43 12.42
CA THR A 60 -3.07 13.39 12.02
C THR A 60 -3.09 12.27 13.06
N GLN A 61 -4.08 11.40 12.98
CA GLN A 61 -4.12 10.21 13.83
C GLN A 61 -2.84 9.36 13.70
N CYS A 62 -2.28 9.29 12.48
CA CYS A 62 -1.09 8.52 12.16
C CYS A 62 0.17 9.20 12.71
N SER A 63 0.38 10.49 12.44
CA SER A 63 1.56 11.23 12.93
C SER A 63 1.58 11.35 14.46
N ALA A 64 0.42 11.55 15.08
CA ALA A 64 0.30 11.58 16.53
C ALA A 64 0.58 10.22 17.19
N TYR A 65 0.18 9.10 16.54
CA TYR A 65 0.56 7.76 16.98
C TYR A 65 2.08 7.59 16.99
N TRP A 66 2.77 7.94 15.91
CA TRP A 66 4.23 7.86 15.81
C TRP A 66 4.93 8.69 16.88
N LYS A 67 4.50 9.96 17.07
CA LYS A 67 5.08 10.85 18.09
C LYS A 67 4.86 10.32 19.52
N GLN A 68 3.64 9.84 19.84
CA GLN A 68 3.37 9.30 21.16
C GLN A 68 4.09 7.98 21.40
N TRP A 69 4.20 7.12 20.37
CA TRP A 69 4.99 5.90 20.48
C TRP A 69 6.47 6.22 20.72
N GLN A 70 7.05 7.13 19.97
CA GLN A 70 8.45 7.53 20.10
C GLN A 70 8.76 8.16 21.45
N ASN A 71 7.90 9.00 21.98
CA ASN A 71 8.16 9.76 23.20
C ASN A 71 7.76 9.02 24.48
N GLU A 72 6.67 8.27 24.45
CA GLU A 72 6.04 7.72 25.66
C GLU A 72 5.90 6.19 25.59
N TRP A 73 5.25 5.65 24.55
CA TRP A 73 4.76 4.28 24.57
C TRP A 73 5.84 3.23 24.45
N LYS A 74 6.92 3.49 23.73
CA LYS A 74 8.06 2.57 23.61
C LYS A 74 8.71 2.20 24.95
N HIS A 75 8.54 3.06 25.96
CA HIS A 75 9.05 2.85 27.32
C HIS A 75 8.03 2.22 28.28
N ASP A 76 6.75 2.15 27.90
CA ASP A 76 5.70 1.52 28.70
C ASP A 76 5.54 0.04 28.27
N PRO A 77 5.81 -0.94 29.16
CA PRO A 77 5.67 -2.36 28.85
C PRO A 77 4.29 -2.78 28.34
N LYS A 78 3.23 -2.00 28.65
CA LYS A 78 1.86 -2.28 28.23
C LYS A 78 1.50 -1.67 26.87
N LEU A 79 2.23 -0.66 26.44
CA LEU A 79 1.91 0.13 25.24
C LEU A 79 2.94 -0.05 24.11
N LYS A 80 4.15 -0.52 24.42
CA LYS A 80 5.22 -0.68 23.43
C LYS A 80 4.83 -1.57 22.24
N ASP A 81 4.02 -2.59 22.49
CA ASP A 81 3.57 -3.56 21.48
C ASP A 81 2.19 -3.21 20.89
N MET A 82 1.69 -1.98 21.17
CA MET A 82 0.37 -1.55 20.69
C MET A 82 0.39 -1.21 19.21
N LEU A 83 -0.31 -2.00 18.43
CA LEU A 83 -0.52 -1.73 16.99
C LEU A 83 -1.43 -0.52 16.78
N PHE A 84 -1.21 0.20 15.68
CA PHE A 84 -2.01 1.38 15.35
C PHE A 84 -3.51 1.09 15.27
N GLU A 85 -3.90 -0.06 14.75
CA GLU A 85 -5.31 -0.48 14.67
C GLU A 85 -5.97 -0.69 16.05
N LYS A 86 -5.17 -0.97 17.10
CA LYS A 86 -5.65 -1.19 18.47
C LYS A 86 -5.78 0.09 19.28
N VAL A 87 -5.18 1.18 18.82
CA VAL A 87 -5.18 2.46 19.54
C VAL A 87 -6.60 2.94 19.89
N PRO A 88 -7.62 2.91 18.99
CA PRO A 88 -8.96 3.37 19.32
C PRO A 88 -9.67 2.59 20.45
N GLU A 89 -9.23 1.36 20.74
CA GLU A 89 -9.78 0.57 21.84
C GLU A 89 -9.46 1.22 23.19
N HIS A 90 -8.26 1.80 23.34
CA HIS A 90 -7.74 2.34 24.59
C HIS A 90 -7.70 3.87 24.63
N PHE A 91 -7.66 4.52 23.48
CA PHE A 91 -7.50 5.96 23.34
C PHE A 91 -8.63 6.57 22.51
N ILE A 92 -8.84 7.87 22.69
CA ILE A 92 -9.77 8.68 21.90
C ILE A 92 -9.01 9.80 21.20
N TRP A 93 -9.27 9.99 19.91
CA TRP A 93 -8.70 11.09 19.15
C TRP A 93 -9.42 12.39 19.49
N ALA A 94 -8.74 13.34 20.10
CA ALA A 94 -9.27 14.67 20.40
C ALA A 94 -8.12 15.68 20.57
N LYS A 95 -8.32 16.89 20.05
CA LYS A 95 -7.34 17.99 20.11
C LYS A 95 -5.97 17.56 19.54
N ASP A 96 -5.98 16.98 18.37
CA ASP A 96 -4.81 16.54 17.59
C ASP A 96 -3.86 15.59 18.33
N LYS A 97 -4.39 14.80 19.27
CA LYS A 97 -3.65 13.76 19.99
C LYS A 97 -4.52 12.61 20.44
N TRP A 98 -3.89 11.48 20.73
CA TRP A 98 -4.53 10.33 21.35
C TRP A 98 -4.56 10.49 22.86
N ASN A 99 -5.75 10.60 23.44
CA ASN A 99 -5.98 10.75 24.86
C ASN A 99 -6.49 9.44 25.45
N LYS A 100 -5.93 8.99 26.57
CA LYS A 100 -6.38 7.77 27.24
C LYS A 100 -7.86 7.86 27.60
N ARG A 101 -8.62 6.79 27.34
CA ARG A 101 -10.04 6.72 27.71
C ARG A 101 -10.19 6.70 29.21
N LYS A 102 -11.12 7.49 29.72
CA LYS A 102 -11.47 7.53 31.18
C LYS A 102 -12.21 6.26 31.63
N TYR A 103 -12.95 5.64 30.69
CA TYR A 103 -13.77 4.45 30.98
C TYR A 103 -13.38 3.35 29.95
N ASN A 104 -13.19 2.14 30.51
CA ASN A 104 -13.04 0.96 29.65
C ASN A 104 -14.40 0.58 29.05
N LEU A 105 -14.55 0.71 27.76
CA LEU A 105 -15.74 0.27 27.01
C LEU A 105 -15.70 -1.26 26.85
N THR A 106 -15.75 -2.00 27.97
CA THR A 106 -15.58 -3.46 27.99
C THR A 106 -16.62 -4.21 27.16
N LYS A 107 -17.85 -3.67 27.05
CA LYS A 107 -18.95 -4.34 26.32
C LYS A 107 -18.89 -4.14 24.80
N ARG A 108 -18.40 -3.01 24.30
CA ARG A 108 -18.35 -2.68 22.87
C ARG A 108 -17.20 -1.70 22.58
N PRO A 109 -15.93 -2.14 22.64
CA PRO A 109 -14.81 -1.26 22.33
C PRO A 109 -14.89 -0.84 20.85
N PRO A 110 -14.52 0.39 20.50
CA PRO A 110 -14.41 0.78 19.11
C PRO A 110 -13.27 0.01 18.44
N ILE A 111 -13.49 -0.38 17.19
CA ILE A 111 -12.52 -1.11 16.40
C ILE A 111 -11.80 -0.11 15.48
N GLY A 112 -10.48 -0.05 15.55
CA GLY A 112 -9.67 0.66 14.58
C GLY A 112 -9.62 -0.12 13.27
N ARG A 113 -9.79 0.56 12.15
CA ARG A 113 -9.63 -0.02 10.81
C ARG A 113 -8.73 0.85 9.99
N ILE A 114 -7.55 0.35 9.69
CA ILE A 114 -6.63 1.03 8.79
C ILE A 114 -7.23 1.01 7.37
N VAL A 115 -7.26 2.18 6.73
CA VAL A 115 -7.75 2.31 5.35
C VAL A 115 -6.79 1.58 4.43
N PRO A 116 -7.26 0.63 3.60
CA PRO A 116 -6.39 -0.08 2.67
C PRO A 116 -5.69 0.86 1.70
N VAL A 117 -4.42 0.61 1.46
CA VAL A 117 -3.60 1.33 0.49
C VAL A 117 -3.45 0.45 -0.75
N PRO A 118 -3.64 0.98 -1.97
CA PRO A 118 -3.48 0.20 -3.17
C PRO A 118 -2.00 -0.14 -3.42
N PRO A 119 -1.68 -1.32 -4.00
CA PRO A 119 -0.30 -1.70 -4.35
C PRO A 119 0.36 -0.81 -5.40
N SER A 120 -0.41 0.04 -6.09
CA SER A 120 0.13 1.04 -7.04
C SER A 120 1.00 2.12 -6.37
N ASP A 121 0.95 2.23 -5.04
CA ASP A 121 1.83 3.09 -4.24
C ASP A 121 2.67 2.17 -3.33
N PRO A 122 3.81 1.63 -3.82
CA PRO A 122 4.53 0.54 -3.17
C PRO A 122 5.08 0.93 -1.79
N GLU A 123 5.62 2.14 -1.63
CA GLU A 123 6.17 2.59 -0.35
C GLU A 123 5.08 2.76 0.71
N ARG A 124 3.95 3.37 0.35
CA ARG A 124 2.83 3.51 1.29
C ARG A 124 2.12 2.18 1.56
N PHE A 125 2.08 1.27 0.56
CA PHE A 125 1.57 -0.09 0.75
C PHE A 125 2.47 -0.90 1.68
N ALA A 126 3.79 -0.77 1.56
CA ALA A 126 4.74 -1.39 2.47
C ALA A 126 4.59 -0.85 3.90
N LEU A 127 4.49 0.47 4.07
CA LEU A 127 4.21 1.10 5.36
C LEU A 127 2.88 0.58 5.95
N TYR A 128 1.82 0.47 5.14
CA TYR A 128 0.55 -0.11 5.55
C TYR A 128 0.71 -1.55 6.06
N SER A 129 1.48 -2.37 5.33
CA SER A 129 1.74 -3.77 5.72
C SER A 129 2.53 -3.85 7.02
N LEU A 130 3.56 -3.02 7.18
CA LEU A 130 4.37 -2.95 8.40
C LEU A 130 3.52 -2.53 9.61
N MET A 131 2.75 -1.45 9.51
CA MET A 131 1.92 -0.92 10.62
C MET A 131 0.79 -1.86 11.06
N ARG A 132 0.42 -2.83 10.24
CA ARG A 132 -0.52 -3.88 10.63
C ARG A 132 0.10 -4.99 11.48
N HIS A 133 1.41 -5.19 11.37
CA HIS A 133 2.10 -6.30 12.02
C HIS A 133 3.06 -5.84 13.11
N PHE A 134 3.57 -4.61 13.02
CA PHE A 134 4.56 -4.09 13.94
C PHE A 134 4.12 -2.73 14.53
N PRO A 135 4.33 -2.52 15.83
CA PRO A 135 4.18 -1.22 16.46
C PRO A 135 5.38 -0.35 16.13
N GLY A 136 5.22 0.96 16.22
CA GLY A 136 6.36 1.85 16.17
C GLY A 136 6.17 3.07 15.31
N ASP A 137 7.18 3.93 15.37
CA ASP A 137 7.37 5.08 14.50
C ASP A 137 8.05 4.67 13.17
N PRO A 138 8.12 5.55 12.18
CA PRO A 138 8.68 5.23 10.87
C PRO A 138 10.12 4.69 10.91
N ASP A 139 10.97 5.17 11.81
CA ASP A 139 12.35 4.71 11.90
C ASP A 139 12.42 3.31 12.54
N HIS A 140 11.61 3.05 13.55
CA HIS A 140 11.49 1.73 14.14
C HIS A 140 10.96 0.70 13.14
N LEU A 141 9.96 1.06 12.34
CA LEU A 141 9.38 0.17 11.31
C LEU A 141 10.38 -0.18 10.19
N LYS A 142 11.36 0.69 9.93
CA LYS A 142 12.44 0.41 8.98
C LYS A 142 13.62 -0.37 9.60
N MET A 143 13.63 -0.57 10.91
CA MET A 143 14.71 -1.29 11.58
C MET A 143 14.40 -2.79 11.63
N VAL A 144 15.15 -3.59 10.89
CA VAL A 144 14.99 -5.04 10.81
C VAL A 144 16.28 -5.71 11.26
N ASN A 145 16.21 -6.55 12.30
CA ASN A 145 17.37 -7.27 12.86
C ASN A 145 18.59 -6.37 13.20
N GLY A 146 18.31 -5.13 13.63
CA GLY A 146 19.35 -4.14 13.97
C GLY A 146 19.93 -3.38 12.77
N LEU A 147 19.44 -3.62 11.55
CA LEU A 147 19.79 -2.90 10.33
C LEU A 147 18.70 -1.90 9.97
N LEU A 148 19.07 -0.68 9.66
CA LEU A 148 18.15 0.35 9.17
C LEU A 148 18.03 0.23 7.66
N CYS A 149 16.84 -0.16 7.18
CA CYS A 149 16.51 -0.23 5.76
C CYS A 149 16.35 1.17 5.16
N THR A 150 16.65 1.31 3.87
CA THR A 150 16.56 2.60 3.16
C THR A 150 15.11 2.98 2.86
N SER A 151 14.24 1.98 2.65
CA SER A 151 12.84 2.15 2.30
C SER A 151 11.91 1.25 3.14
N PHE A 152 10.61 1.58 3.16
CA PHE A 152 9.61 0.71 3.79
C PHE A 152 9.40 -0.58 3.00
N THR A 153 9.55 -0.52 1.67
CA THR A 153 9.46 -1.71 0.80
C THR A 153 10.56 -2.69 1.16
N GLU A 154 11.81 -2.25 1.31
CA GLU A 154 12.93 -3.08 1.73
C GLU A 154 12.67 -3.72 3.11
N ALA A 155 12.22 -2.93 4.08
CA ALA A 155 11.89 -3.44 5.41
C ALA A 155 10.77 -4.48 5.38
N ALA A 156 9.72 -4.24 4.59
CA ALA A 156 8.60 -5.17 4.46
C ALA A 156 9.00 -6.49 3.78
N ILE A 157 9.91 -6.45 2.79
CA ILE A 157 10.49 -7.64 2.17
C ILE A 157 11.34 -8.42 3.18
N MET A 158 12.21 -7.74 3.93
CA MET A 158 13.04 -8.38 4.96
C MET A 158 12.23 -9.03 6.08
N HIS A 159 11.06 -8.48 6.39
CA HIS A 159 10.09 -9.09 7.32
C HIS A 159 9.23 -10.20 6.67
N GLY A 160 9.37 -10.47 5.37
CA GLY A 160 8.56 -11.45 4.65
C GLY A 160 7.09 -11.05 4.47
N LEU A 161 6.76 -9.77 4.61
CA LEU A 161 5.41 -9.25 4.40
C LEU A 161 5.11 -8.95 2.92
N LEU A 162 6.15 -8.71 2.14
CA LEU A 162 6.09 -8.53 0.69
C LEU A 162 7.04 -9.53 0.03
N GLU A 163 6.64 -10.02 -1.11
CA GLU A 163 7.50 -10.86 -1.92
C GLU A 163 8.61 -10.02 -2.55
N ASP A 164 9.83 -10.58 -2.59
CA ASP A 164 10.96 -9.96 -3.29
C ASP A 164 10.81 -10.25 -4.79
N ASP A 165 10.94 -9.23 -5.62
CA ASP A 165 10.92 -9.35 -7.09
C ASP A 165 12.01 -10.29 -7.63
N LYS A 166 12.98 -10.68 -6.82
CA LYS A 166 13.98 -11.69 -7.17
C LYS A 166 13.40 -13.03 -7.58
N ILE A 167 12.22 -13.40 -7.07
CA ILE A 167 11.54 -14.63 -7.51
C ILE A 167 11.11 -14.50 -8.97
N TRP A 168 10.61 -13.34 -9.38
CA TRP A 168 10.19 -13.08 -10.76
C TRP A 168 11.38 -12.96 -11.69
N ASP A 169 12.46 -12.31 -11.23
CA ASP A 169 13.73 -12.25 -11.95
C ASP A 169 14.28 -13.64 -12.23
N LYS A 170 14.33 -14.50 -11.21
CA LYS A 170 14.77 -15.88 -11.36
C LYS A 170 13.86 -16.69 -12.30
N THR A 171 12.55 -16.54 -12.16
CA THR A 171 11.57 -17.22 -13.01
C THR A 171 11.73 -16.83 -14.48
N LEU A 172 11.90 -15.53 -14.78
CA LEU A 172 12.14 -15.04 -16.13
C LEU A 172 13.50 -15.47 -16.67
N ALA A 173 14.56 -15.49 -15.81
CA ALA A 173 15.87 -15.97 -16.21
C ALA A 173 15.85 -17.45 -16.61
N GLU A 174 15.20 -18.30 -15.83
CA GLU A 174 15.05 -19.74 -16.14
C GLU A 174 14.22 -19.94 -17.43
N ALA A 175 13.13 -19.17 -17.58
CA ALA A 175 12.28 -19.24 -18.76
C ALA A 175 13.00 -18.77 -20.03
N ALA A 176 13.85 -17.75 -19.96
CA ALA A 176 14.63 -17.21 -21.07
C ALA A 176 15.58 -18.25 -21.70
N LEU A 177 15.96 -19.28 -20.95
CA LEU A 177 16.85 -20.35 -21.45
C LEU A 177 16.13 -21.34 -22.39
N SER A 178 14.82 -21.48 -22.28
CA SER A 178 14.10 -22.59 -22.94
C SER A 178 12.79 -22.21 -23.62
N ARG A 179 12.26 -21.00 -23.39
CA ARG A 179 10.96 -20.59 -23.91
C ARG A 179 11.05 -19.71 -25.14
N TRP A 180 10.03 -19.82 -25.98
CA TRP A 180 9.84 -18.98 -27.15
C TRP A 180 9.38 -17.57 -26.75
N PRO A 181 9.65 -16.52 -27.56
CA PRO A 181 9.26 -15.15 -27.25
C PRO A 181 7.79 -14.97 -26.89
N ASP A 182 6.89 -15.65 -27.58
CA ASP A 182 5.45 -15.64 -27.26
C ASP A 182 5.15 -16.16 -25.85
N GLN A 183 5.80 -17.25 -25.45
CA GLN A 183 5.67 -17.83 -24.10
C GLN A 183 6.29 -16.93 -23.05
N MET A 184 7.37 -16.21 -23.38
CA MET A 184 7.97 -15.21 -22.49
C MET A 184 7.03 -14.03 -22.26
N ARG A 185 6.39 -13.50 -23.31
CA ARG A 185 5.36 -12.45 -23.17
C ARG A 185 4.18 -12.91 -22.31
N TRP A 186 3.73 -14.15 -22.50
CA TRP A 186 2.64 -14.72 -21.71
C TRP A 186 3.02 -14.87 -20.22
N LEU A 187 4.23 -15.35 -19.95
CA LEU A 187 4.77 -15.45 -18.58
C LEU A 187 4.90 -14.07 -17.93
N PHE A 188 5.46 -13.09 -18.66
CA PHE A 188 5.61 -11.74 -18.17
C PHE A 188 4.25 -11.09 -17.86
N MET A 189 3.27 -11.23 -18.77
CA MET A 189 1.90 -10.78 -18.53
C MET A 189 1.30 -11.45 -17.26
N SER A 190 1.50 -12.76 -17.09
CA SER A 190 1.03 -13.48 -15.91
C SER A 190 1.67 -12.95 -14.61
N ILE A 191 2.97 -12.63 -14.64
CA ILE A 191 3.67 -12.00 -13.53
C ILE A 191 3.08 -10.62 -13.24
N LEU A 192 2.77 -9.80 -14.24
CA LEU A 192 2.14 -8.49 -14.05
C LEU A 192 0.77 -8.59 -13.38
N VAL A 193 -0.06 -9.54 -13.79
CA VAL A 193 -1.44 -9.71 -13.30
C VAL A 193 -1.48 -10.32 -11.90
N TYR A 194 -0.78 -11.43 -11.71
CA TYR A 194 -0.88 -12.24 -10.51
C TYR A 194 0.26 -11.98 -9.51
N GLY A 195 1.47 -11.75 -10.00
CA GLY A 195 2.66 -11.52 -9.20
C GLY A 195 2.80 -10.08 -8.70
N ARG A 196 2.26 -9.11 -9.45
CA ARG A 196 2.30 -7.67 -9.10
C ARG A 196 3.69 -7.21 -8.67
N PRO A 197 4.71 -7.35 -9.52
CA PRO A 197 6.08 -6.99 -9.18
C PRO A 197 6.19 -5.52 -8.80
N SER A 198 7.05 -5.19 -7.85
CA SER A 198 7.28 -3.81 -7.39
C SER A 198 7.94 -2.96 -8.48
N ASN A 199 8.79 -3.57 -9.32
CA ASN A 199 9.48 -2.89 -10.41
C ASN A 199 9.35 -3.64 -11.75
N ALA A 200 8.15 -3.60 -12.33
CA ALA A 200 7.85 -4.23 -13.61
C ALA A 200 8.73 -3.68 -14.77
N VAL A 201 9.11 -2.40 -14.71
CA VAL A 201 9.92 -1.73 -15.73
C VAL A 201 11.34 -2.28 -15.74
N GLU A 202 11.92 -2.56 -14.59
CA GLU A 202 13.25 -3.18 -14.50
C GLU A 202 13.25 -4.59 -15.06
N LEU A 203 12.25 -5.40 -14.71
CA LEU A 203 12.08 -6.74 -15.27
C LEU A 203 11.91 -6.70 -16.80
N TRP A 204 11.09 -5.77 -17.32
CA TRP A 204 10.95 -5.57 -18.76
C TRP A 204 12.28 -5.25 -19.41
N ASN A 205 12.99 -4.22 -18.93
CA ASN A 205 14.26 -3.79 -19.51
C ASN A 205 15.32 -4.89 -19.53
N LYS A 206 15.30 -5.78 -18.55
CA LYS A 206 16.23 -6.91 -18.43
C LYS A 206 15.91 -8.03 -19.40
N TYR A 207 14.62 -8.32 -19.66
CA TYR A 207 14.20 -9.50 -20.41
C TYR A 207 13.50 -9.19 -21.75
N LYS A 208 13.37 -7.94 -22.16
CA LYS A 208 12.70 -7.55 -23.40
C LYS A 208 13.28 -8.19 -24.64
N ASP A 209 14.62 -8.38 -24.72
CA ASP A 209 15.29 -9.01 -25.86
C ASP A 209 14.90 -10.47 -26.08
N GLN A 210 14.38 -11.16 -25.07
CA GLN A 210 13.84 -12.52 -25.14
C GLN A 210 12.34 -12.55 -25.47
N MET A 211 11.69 -11.38 -25.55
CA MET A 211 10.25 -11.28 -25.79
C MET A 211 9.89 -11.02 -27.27
N TYR A 212 10.89 -10.89 -28.14
CA TYR A 212 10.72 -10.83 -29.59
C TYR A 212 11.77 -11.68 -30.30
N PHE A 213 11.53 -12.02 -31.55
CA PHE A 213 12.50 -12.80 -32.33
C PHE A 213 13.66 -11.91 -32.83
N PRO A 214 14.92 -12.14 -32.38
CA PRO A 214 16.05 -11.32 -32.79
C PRO A 214 16.49 -11.57 -34.24
N GLN A 215 15.99 -12.64 -34.88
CA GLN A 215 16.37 -13.01 -36.24
C GLN A 215 15.83 -11.99 -37.23
N GLY A 216 16.75 -11.41 -38.03
CA GLY A 216 16.41 -10.38 -39.02
C GLY A 216 16.43 -8.95 -38.55
N ILE A 217 16.69 -8.70 -37.24
CA ILE A 217 16.82 -7.36 -36.70
C ILE A 217 18.27 -6.90 -36.81
N THR A 218 18.53 -6.00 -37.75
CA THR A 218 19.88 -5.48 -38.00
C THR A 218 20.05 -4.01 -37.65
N THR A 219 18.94 -3.26 -37.56
CA THR A 219 18.97 -1.82 -37.29
C THR A 219 18.32 -1.46 -35.96
N PRO A 220 18.74 -0.35 -35.31
CA PRO A 220 18.08 0.15 -34.06
C PRO A 220 16.59 0.42 -34.23
N ALA A 221 16.16 0.90 -35.40
CA ALA A 221 14.77 1.16 -35.73
C ALA A 221 13.92 -0.12 -35.75
N GLN A 222 14.47 -1.20 -36.31
CA GLN A 222 13.82 -2.52 -36.32
C GLN A 222 13.70 -3.09 -34.91
N ARG A 223 14.71 -2.90 -34.06
CA ARG A 223 14.65 -3.30 -32.63
C ARG A 223 13.55 -2.57 -31.91
N GLN A 224 13.45 -1.25 -32.07
CA GLN A 224 12.41 -0.45 -31.42
C GLN A 224 11.01 -0.84 -31.89
N ALA A 225 10.84 -1.15 -33.19
CA ALA A 225 9.58 -1.64 -33.73
C ALA A 225 9.19 -2.99 -33.11
N ALA A 226 10.13 -3.93 -32.98
CA ALA A 226 9.89 -5.23 -32.34
C ALA A 226 9.56 -5.12 -30.84
N GLU A 227 10.20 -4.20 -30.12
CA GLU A 227 9.85 -3.89 -28.73
C GLU A 227 8.41 -3.36 -28.59
N LEU A 228 8.01 -2.43 -29.47
CA LEU A 228 6.66 -1.88 -29.49
C LEU A 228 5.61 -2.94 -29.82
N GLU A 229 5.90 -3.84 -30.76
CA GLU A 229 5.02 -4.96 -31.12
C GLU A 229 4.84 -5.93 -29.92
N ALA A 230 5.95 -6.26 -29.25
CA ALA A 230 5.90 -7.09 -28.04
C ALA A 230 5.09 -6.46 -26.90
N LEU A 231 5.24 -5.15 -26.69
CA LEU A 231 4.44 -4.40 -25.71
C LEU A 231 2.96 -4.34 -26.08
N ALA A 232 2.64 -4.14 -27.36
CA ALA A 232 1.26 -4.13 -27.84
C ALA A 232 0.57 -5.50 -27.68
N ASP A 233 1.30 -6.60 -27.89
CA ASP A 233 0.78 -7.96 -27.64
C ASP A 233 0.53 -8.20 -26.14
N ILE A 234 1.44 -7.76 -25.28
CA ILE A 234 1.26 -7.84 -23.81
C ILE A 234 0.04 -7.01 -23.38
N ASP A 235 -0.09 -5.78 -23.84
CA ASP A 235 -1.21 -4.90 -23.54
C ASP A 235 -2.55 -5.48 -23.98
N TRP A 236 -2.62 -6.02 -25.20
CA TRP A 236 -3.81 -6.70 -25.71
C TRP A 236 -4.21 -7.90 -24.82
N ARG A 237 -3.24 -8.70 -24.39
CA ARG A 237 -3.45 -9.85 -23.49
C ARG A 237 -3.94 -9.42 -22.11
N LEU A 238 -3.38 -8.33 -21.55
CA LEU A 238 -3.81 -7.74 -20.30
C LEU A 238 -5.29 -7.32 -20.36
N HIS A 239 -5.67 -6.58 -21.41
CA HIS A 239 -7.07 -6.18 -21.60
C HIS A 239 -8.02 -7.38 -21.77
N SER A 240 -7.60 -8.41 -22.47
CA SER A 240 -8.37 -9.64 -22.66
C SER A 240 -8.59 -10.37 -21.33
N CYS A 241 -7.58 -10.45 -20.45
CA CYS A 241 -7.72 -11.05 -19.12
C CYS A 241 -8.63 -10.25 -18.19
N PHE A 242 -8.58 -8.92 -18.22
CA PHE A 242 -9.46 -8.08 -17.39
C PHE A 242 -10.92 -8.12 -17.84
N ASN A 243 -11.19 -8.17 -19.14
CA ASN A 243 -12.56 -8.31 -19.67
C ASN A 243 -13.19 -9.67 -19.33
N LEU A 244 -12.42 -10.73 -19.18
CA LEU A 244 -12.91 -12.04 -18.74
C LEU A 244 -13.21 -12.08 -17.23
N SER A 245 -12.53 -11.29 -16.40
CA SER A 245 -12.76 -11.24 -14.95
C SER A 245 -14.00 -10.41 -14.55
N CYS A 246 -14.56 -9.62 -15.45
CA CYS A 246 -15.81 -8.88 -15.21
C CYS A 246 -17.07 -9.64 -15.67
N ALA A 247 -16.92 -10.85 -16.21
CA ALA A 247 -18.03 -11.66 -16.74
C ALA A 247 -18.45 -12.83 -15.82
N PHE A 248 -17.92 -12.89 -14.55
CA PHE A 248 -18.33 -13.86 -13.54
C PHE A 248 -18.74 -13.19 -12.25
#